data_355d3dfa8cc566bc19f41f2c9a2dec7d
#
_entry.id   355d3dfa8cc566bc19f41f2c9a2dec7d
#
_cell.length_a   1.000
_cell.length_b   1.000
_cell.length_c   1.000
_cell.angle_alpha   90.00
_cell.angle_beta   90.00
_cell.angle_gamma   90.00
#
_symmetry.space_group_name_H-M   'P 1'
#
loop_
_entity.id
_entity.type
_entity.pdbx_description
1 polymer ?
#
loop_
_entity_poly.entity_id
_entity_poly.type
_entity_poly.pdbx_seq_one_letter_code
_entity_poly.pdbx_strand_id
1 'polypeptide(L)'
;DGGLTKSIKSDITGKTETAKFYFTGTYTANSYPVRYTGGNAGDKVTIKAIQKQEQPNDGSHIGKDGDCGTGTATKSGGRYKFRLSHKALYITFVPYYSHGFAEDVKVTQIKVTADKAIAGIYNFDDTGLQTSTATNISKSITLILKNGNDDGFEIPKSETVYKNAAIMVLSPGTYNDFTVEY
;
A
#
# COMPACT_ATOMS: atom_id res chain seq x y z
N ASP A 1 14.09 -15.31 -23.21
CA ASP A 1 14.19 -13.88 -22.83
C ASP A 1 13.20 -13.56 -21.74
N GLY A 2 13.69 -13.44 -20.50
CA GLY A 2 12.88 -13.32 -19.28
C GLY A 2 12.32 -11.92 -19.02
N GLY A 3 11.76 -11.25 -20.02
CA GLY A 3 11.13 -9.94 -19.85
C GLY A 3 9.83 -10.02 -19.05
N LEU A 4 9.53 -8.97 -18.29
CA LEU A 4 8.27 -8.85 -17.56
C LEU A 4 7.10 -8.73 -18.53
N THR A 5 6.09 -9.58 -18.38
CA THR A 5 4.83 -9.52 -19.12
C THR A 5 3.73 -9.02 -18.21
N LYS A 6 3.06 -7.94 -18.61
CA LYS A 6 1.94 -7.38 -17.87
C LYS A 6 0.65 -8.17 -18.17
N SER A 7 -0.21 -8.37 -17.15
CA SER A 7 -1.55 -8.90 -17.37
C SER A 7 -2.37 -7.98 -18.27
N ILE A 8 -3.08 -8.54 -19.24
CA ILE A 8 -3.92 -7.78 -20.18
C ILE A 8 -5.30 -7.46 -19.62
N LYS A 9 -5.79 -8.25 -18.68
CA LYS A 9 -7.05 -8.04 -17.95
C LYS A 9 -7.08 -8.84 -16.65
N SER A 10 -8.01 -8.48 -15.78
CA SER A 10 -8.42 -9.27 -14.63
C SER A 10 -9.94 -9.42 -14.60
N ASP A 11 -10.47 -10.28 -13.74
CA ASP A 11 -11.92 -10.43 -13.48
C ASP A 11 -12.36 -9.70 -12.21
N ILE A 12 -11.53 -8.80 -11.69
CA ILE A 12 -11.85 -8.04 -10.49
C ILE A 12 -12.92 -7.00 -10.81
N THR A 13 -14.08 -7.14 -10.14
CA THR A 13 -15.21 -6.20 -10.24
C THR A 13 -15.54 -5.51 -8.92
N GLY A 14 -14.79 -5.82 -7.85
CA GLY A 14 -14.99 -5.29 -6.51
C GLY A 14 -14.02 -5.92 -5.51
N LYS A 15 -14.29 -5.77 -4.22
CA LYS A 15 -13.51 -6.44 -3.17
C LYS A 15 -13.69 -7.95 -3.27
N THR A 16 -12.59 -8.69 -3.39
CA THR A 16 -12.59 -10.15 -3.53
C THR A 16 -11.34 -10.76 -2.92
N GLU A 17 -11.47 -11.95 -2.35
CA GLU A 17 -10.34 -12.72 -1.81
C GLU A 17 -9.50 -13.39 -2.90
N THR A 18 -10.07 -13.63 -4.07
CA THR A 18 -9.42 -14.29 -5.19
C THR A 18 -9.76 -13.59 -6.50
N ALA A 19 -8.82 -13.57 -7.44
CA ALA A 19 -9.02 -12.98 -8.75
C ALA A 19 -8.26 -13.78 -9.82
N LYS A 20 -8.71 -13.66 -11.07
CA LYS A 20 -8.02 -14.21 -12.24
C LYS A 20 -7.35 -13.07 -13.00
N PHE A 21 -6.12 -13.34 -13.41
CA PHE A 21 -5.34 -12.46 -14.27
C PHE A 21 -5.01 -13.19 -15.55
N TYR A 22 -5.04 -12.51 -16.67
CA TYR A 22 -4.82 -13.08 -17.99
C TYR A 22 -3.58 -12.48 -18.62
N PHE A 23 -2.72 -13.33 -19.15
CA PHE A 23 -1.46 -12.96 -19.78
C PHE A 23 -1.44 -13.54 -21.18
N THR A 24 -0.83 -12.81 -22.13
CA THR A 24 -0.54 -13.31 -23.49
C THR A 24 0.76 -14.10 -23.48
N GLY A 25 0.86 -15.09 -24.36
CA GLY A 25 2.06 -15.89 -24.57
C GLY A 25 1.89 -17.36 -24.23
N THR A 26 2.95 -18.13 -24.43
CA THR A 26 3.02 -19.56 -24.11
C THR A 26 3.86 -19.76 -22.86
N TYR A 27 3.25 -20.37 -21.85
CA TYR A 27 3.86 -20.62 -20.56
C TYR A 27 4.04 -22.12 -20.34
N THR A 28 5.28 -22.59 -20.36
CA THR A 28 5.62 -24.02 -20.33
C THR A 28 6.29 -24.46 -19.03
N ALA A 29 6.97 -23.56 -18.31
CA ALA A 29 7.67 -23.86 -17.09
C ALA A 29 6.70 -24.25 -15.95
N ASN A 30 7.21 -24.95 -14.96
CA ASN A 30 6.42 -25.34 -13.79
C ASN A 30 6.08 -24.15 -12.87
N SER A 31 6.89 -23.10 -12.92
CA SER A 31 6.66 -21.89 -12.13
C SER A 31 7.20 -20.63 -12.81
N TYR A 32 6.65 -19.49 -12.42
CA TYR A 32 7.08 -18.15 -12.84
C TYR A 32 7.02 -17.19 -11.66
N PRO A 33 7.96 -16.26 -11.54
CA PRO A 33 7.83 -15.17 -10.58
C PRO A 33 6.68 -14.25 -10.97
N VAL A 34 5.98 -13.72 -9.98
CA VAL A 34 4.88 -12.76 -10.15
C VAL A 34 5.15 -11.54 -9.31
N ARG A 35 4.95 -10.36 -9.90
CA ARG A 35 5.08 -9.08 -9.22
C ARG A 35 3.77 -8.31 -9.32
N TYR A 36 3.39 -7.68 -8.23
CA TYR A 36 2.34 -6.67 -8.15
C TYR A 36 3.00 -5.34 -7.77
N THR A 37 2.83 -4.33 -8.58
CA THR A 37 3.47 -3.02 -8.41
C THR A 37 2.45 -1.90 -8.21
N GLY A 38 1.21 -2.24 -7.83
CA GLY A 38 0.13 -1.27 -7.69
C GLY A 38 -0.14 -0.52 -8.99
N GLY A 39 -0.11 0.80 -8.92
CA GLY A 39 -0.25 1.69 -10.07
C GLY A 39 1.04 1.95 -10.84
N ASN A 40 2.16 1.31 -10.48
CA ASN A 40 3.48 1.55 -11.08
C ASN A 40 3.76 0.60 -12.24
N ALA A 41 4.77 0.94 -13.05
CA ALA A 41 5.21 0.11 -14.17
C ALA A 41 6.34 -0.84 -13.74
N GLY A 42 6.15 -2.11 -14.03
CA GLY A 42 7.13 -3.17 -14.18
C GLY A 42 8.14 -3.41 -13.06
N ASP A 43 9.22 -2.67 -13.06
CA ASP A 43 10.41 -2.89 -12.24
C ASP A 43 10.65 -1.80 -11.18
N LYS A 44 9.68 -0.90 -11.00
CA LYS A 44 9.76 0.19 -10.02
C LYS A 44 8.47 0.32 -9.24
N VAL A 45 8.60 0.78 -7.99
CA VAL A 45 7.48 1.15 -7.13
C VAL A 45 7.74 2.52 -6.54
N THR A 46 6.74 3.39 -6.62
CA THR A 46 6.76 4.70 -5.97
C THR A 46 5.90 4.64 -4.71
N ILE A 47 6.53 4.77 -3.56
CA ILE A 47 5.82 5.03 -2.31
C ILE A 47 5.72 6.55 -2.18
N LYS A 48 4.49 7.06 -2.21
CA LYS A 48 4.25 8.50 -2.23
C LYS A 48 4.48 9.15 -0.87
N ALA A 49 5.10 10.32 -0.88
CA ALA A 49 5.24 11.16 0.32
C ALA A 49 3.93 11.90 0.69
N ILE A 50 3.00 12.03 -0.28
CA ILE A 50 1.64 12.55 -0.05
C ILE A 50 0.68 11.47 -0.47
N GLN A 51 -0.09 10.97 0.48
CA GLN A 51 -1.11 9.94 0.31
C GLN A 51 -2.48 10.52 0.64
N LYS A 52 -3.55 9.93 0.13
CA LYS A 52 -4.90 10.41 0.37
C LYS A 52 -5.85 9.24 0.56
N GLN A 53 -6.53 9.21 1.69
CA GLN A 53 -7.57 8.25 2.01
C GLN A 53 -8.94 8.93 2.00
N GLU A 54 -9.86 8.40 1.20
CA GLU A 54 -11.17 9.03 0.94
C GLU A 54 -12.24 8.64 1.96
N GLN A 55 -12.05 7.55 2.71
CA GLN A 55 -12.99 7.10 3.73
C GLN A 55 -12.25 6.34 4.85
N PRO A 56 -12.75 6.38 6.09
CA PRO A 56 -12.20 5.59 7.19
C PRO A 56 -12.20 4.09 6.88
N ASN A 57 -11.19 3.40 7.34
CA ASN A 57 -11.06 1.95 7.21
C ASN A 57 -11.14 1.45 5.74
N ASP A 58 -10.79 2.30 4.78
CA ASP A 58 -10.75 1.96 3.36
C ASP A 58 -9.32 2.03 2.81
N GLY A 59 -8.77 0.85 2.47
CA GLY A 59 -7.43 0.72 1.89
C GLY A 59 -7.40 0.85 0.36
N SER A 60 -8.44 1.35 -0.31
CA SER A 60 -8.50 1.42 -1.77
C SER A 60 -7.41 2.30 -2.41
N HIS A 61 -6.87 3.27 -1.65
CA HIS A 61 -5.80 4.16 -2.08
C HIS A 61 -4.42 3.49 -2.08
N ILE A 62 -4.19 2.46 -1.24
CA ILE A 62 -2.83 1.91 -1.01
C ILE A 62 -2.15 1.42 -2.29
N GLY A 63 -2.91 0.84 -3.23
CA GLY A 63 -2.39 0.39 -4.51
C GLY A 63 -1.81 1.52 -5.37
N LYS A 64 -2.34 2.74 -5.25
CA LYS A 64 -1.86 3.94 -5.94
C LYS A 64 -0.74 4.65 -5.16
N ASP A 65 -0.62 4.36 -3.87
CA ASP A 65 0.29 5.06 -2.96
C ASP A 65 1.56 4.26 -2.64
N GLY A 66 1.69 3.05 -3.20
CA GLY A 66 2.95 2.30 -3.16
C GLY A 66 2.84 0.86 -2.69
N ASP A 67 1.62 0.30 -2.57
CA ASP A 67 1.48 -1.12 -2.29
C ASP A 67 2.11 -1.97 -3.40
N CYS A 68 2.83 -2.99 -3.00
CA CYS A 68 3.50 -3.92 -3.90
C CYS A 68 3.64 -5.30 -3.25
N GLY A 69 3.84 -6.30 -4.08
CA GLY A 69 3.99 -7.67 -3.61
C GLY A 69 4.65 -8.58 -4.61
N THR A 70 5.25 -9.66 -4.13
CA THR A 70 5.87 -10.71 -4.94
C THR A 70 5.27 -12.06 -4.63
N GLY A 71 5.36 -12.97 -5.57
CA GLY A 71 4.93 -14.35 -5.40
C GLY A 71 5.51 -15.25 -6.47
N THR A 72 5.22 -16.55 -6.37
CA THR A 72 5.55 -17.53 -7.38
C THR A 72 4.28 -18.19 -7.88
N ALA A 73 4.02 -18.07 -9.17
CA ALA A 73 2.93 -18.75 -9.84
C ALA A 73 3.36 -20.17 -10.18
N THR A 74 2.68 -21.15 -9.63
CA THR A 74 2.97 -22.59 -9.82
C THR A 74 1.89 -23.23 -10.65
N LYS A 75 2.27 -24.06 -11.62
CA LYS A 75 1.36 -24.78 -12.52
C LYS A 75 0.47 -25.77 -11.75
N SER A 76 -0.83 -25.68 -11.97
CA SER A 76 -1.83 -26.52 -11.32
C SER A 76 -3.04 -26.70 -12.25
N GLY A 77 -3.25 -27.92 -12.79
CA GLY A 77 -4.43 -28.25 -13.60
C GLY A 77 -4.64 -27.35 -14.81
N GLY A 78 -3.60 -27.09 -15.61
CA GLY A 78 -3.68 -26.23 -16.82
C GLY A 78 -3.73 -24.71 -16.54
N ARG A 79 -3.57 -24.31 -15.29
CA ARG A 79 -3.52 -22.90 -14.85
C ARG A 79 -2.32 -22.68 -13.93
N TYR A 80 -2.04 -21.42 -13.62
CA TYR A 80 -1.06 -21.05 -12.62
C TYR A 80 -1.76 -20.46 -11.40
N LYS A 81 -1.34 -20.88 -10.21
CA LYS A 81 -1.86 -20.35 -8.94
C LYS A 81 -0.73 -19.67 -8.19
N PHE A 82 -1.03 -18.53 -7.58
CA PHE A 82 -0.07 -17.78 -6.76
C PHE A 82 -0.76 -17.08 -5.59
N ARG A 83 0.04 -16.76 -4.60
CA ARG A 83 -0.27 -15.79 -3.54
C ARG A 83 0.79 -14.70 -3.59
N LEU A 84 0.38 -13.46 -3.35
CA LEU A 84 1.30 -12.35 -3.20
C LEU A 84 1.63 -12.15 -1.73
N SER A 85 2.92 -11.94 -1.46
CA SER A 85 3.41 -11.45 -0.17
C SER A 85 3.68 -9.96 -0.31
N HIS A 86 3.06 -9.14 0.53
CA HIS A 86 3.30 -7.70 0.55
C HIS A 86 4.77 -7.39 0.82
N LYS A 87 5.27 -6.36 0.15
CA LYS A 87 6.66 -5.88 0.24
C LYS A 87 6.76 -4.43 0.69
N ALA A 88 5.64 -3.71 0.77
CA ALA A 88 5.52 -2.45 1.47
C ALA A 88 5.12 -2.68 2.93
N LEU A 89 5.36 -1.70 3.79
CA LEU A 89 4.89 -1.67 5.18
C LEU A 89 3.62 -0.83 5.26
N TYR A 90 2.72 -1.19 6.19
CA TYR A 90 1.52 -0.41 6.48
C TYR A 90 1.48 -0.03 7.95
N ILE A 91 1.04 1.21 8.20
CA ILE A 91 0.68 1.66 9.53
C ILE A 91 -0.81 2.01 9.51
N THR A 92 -1.54 1.48 10.48
CA THR A 92 -2.93 1.84 10.72
C THR A 92 -3.00 2.70 11.99
N PHE A 93 -3.51 3.92 11.84
CA PHE A 93 -3.77 4.85 12.93
C PHE A 93 -5.25 4.77 13.29
N VAL A 94 -5.53 4.67 14.58
CA VAL A 94 -6.91 4.65 15.11
C VAL A 94 -6.98 5.67 16.25
N PRO A 95 -6.96 6.98 15.93
CA PRO A 95 -7.02 8.02 16.96
C PRO A 95 -8.33 7.96 17.73
N TYR A 96 -8.29 8.13 19.03
CA TYR A 96 -9.45 8.29 19.89
C TYR A 96 -9.11 9.22 21.06
N TYR A 97 -10.12 9.76 21.72
CA TYR A 97 -9.93 10.59 22.90
C TYR A 97 -10.62 10.00 24.13
N SER A 98 -10.01 10.15 25.30
CA SER A 98 -10.55 9.65 26.57
C SER A 98 -11.17 10.77 27.44
N HIS A 99 -10.89 12.04 27.15
CA HIS A 99 -11.31 13.20 27.94
C HIS A 99 -11.81 14.34 27.05
N GLY A 100 -12.85 14.97 27.43
CA GLY A 100 -13.85 15.72 26.81
C GLY A 100 -13.57 17.05 26.06
N PHE A 101 -12.55 17.18 25.21
CA PHE A 101 -12.40 18.40 24.37
C PHE A 101 -12.46 18.16 22.86
N ALA A 102 -12.62 16.92 22.43
CA ALA A 102 -12.58 16.55 21.02
C ALA A 102 -13.96 16.19 20.44
N GLU A 103 -15.05 16.62 21.07
CA GLU A 103 -16.38 16.60 20.46
C GLU A 103 -16.34 17.48 19.21
N ASP A 104 -16.81 16.95 18.06
CA ASP A 104 -16.82 17.63 16.77
C ASP A 104 -15.44 17.94 16.14
N VAL A 105 -14.35 17.45 16.72
CA VAL A 105 -13.01 17.57 16.12
C VAL A 105 -12.76 16.41 15.17
N LYS A 106 -12.15 16.72 14.02
CA LYS A 106 -11.75 15.74 13.00
C LYS A 106 -10.24 15.77 12.80
N VAL A 107 -9.64 14.60 12.57
CA VAL A 107 -8.26 14.50 12.05
C VAL A 107 -8.31 14.67 10.55
N THR A 108 -7.70 15.73 10.04
CA THR A 108 -7.68 16.05 8.60
C THR A 108 -6.45 15.50 7.89
N GLN A 109 -5.37 15.28 8.64
CA GLN A 109 -4.15 14.70 8.12
C GLN A 109 -3.36 14.03 9.23
N ILE A 110 -2.51 13.09 8.86
CA ILE A 110 -1.51 12.47 9.73
C ILE A 110 -0.17 12.59 9.01
N LYS A 111 0.81 13.19 9.66
CA LYS A 111 2.18 13.25 9.16
C LYS A 111 3.08 12.37 9.99
N VAL A 112 3.82 11.52 9.30
CA VAL A 112 4.85 10.67 9.89
C VAL A 112 6.21 11.12 9.42
N THR A 113 7.16 11.22 10.34
CA THR A 113 8.56 11.50 10.04
C THR A 113 9.44 10.46 10.72
N ALA A 114 10.43 9.93 9.99
CA ALA A 114 11.37 8.92 10.48
C ALA A 114 12.83 9.37 10.32
N ASP A 115 13.75 8.68 11.00
CA ASP A 115 15.20 8.92 10.88
C ASP A 115 15.74 8.55 9.49
N LYS A 116 15.06 7.66 8.75
CA LYS A 116 15.41 7.20 7.39
C LYS A 116 14.28 7.48 6.40
N ALA A 117 14.60 7.31 5.11
CA ALA A 117 13.61 7.46 4.05
C ALA A 117 12.47 6.43 4.20
N ILE A 118 11.23 6.92 4.21
CA ILE A 118 10.00 6.12 4.29
C ILE A 118 9.17 6.19 2.99
N ALA A 119 9.48 7.13 2.11
CA ALA A 119 8.89 7.27 0.79
C ALA A 119 9.96 7.51 -0.27
N GLY A 120 9.65 7.25 -1.55
CA GLY A 120 10.57 7.41 -2.67
C GLY A 120 10.23 6.50 -3.84
N ILE A 121 11.11 6.49 -4.83
CA ILE A 121 11.04 5.57 -5.97
C ILE A 121 12.10 4.48 -5.77
N TYR A 122 11.66 3.24 -5.74
CA TYR A 122 12.47 2.06 -5.47
C TYR A 122 12.53 1.16 -6.70
N ASN A 123 13.69 0.58 -7.01
CA ASN A 123 13.72 -0.58 -7.90
C ASN A 123 13.00 -1.75 -7.22
N PHE A 124 12.30 -2.55 -8.03
CA PHE A 124 11.47 -3.65 -7.54
C PHE A 124 11.74 -4.92 -8.36
N ASP A 125 12.13 -5.96 -7.67
CA ASP A 125 12.40 -7.27 -8.27
C ASP A 125 11.62 -8.40 -7.57
N ASP A 126 11.99 -9.65 -7.84
CA ASP A 126 11.30 -10.82 -7.27
C ASP A 126 11.52 -10.96 -5.76
N THR A 127 12.49 -10.26 -5.20
CA THR A 127 12.76 -10.22 -3.75
C THR A 127 11.99 -9.10 -3.05
N GLY A 128 11.59 -8.05 -3.79
CA GLY A 128 10.82 -6.92 -3.29
C GLY A 128 11.48 -5.56 -3.57
N LEU A 129 11.22 -4.60 -2.69
CA LEU A 129 11.75 -3.23 -2.78
C LEU A 129 13.25 -3.20 -2.48
N GLN A 130 14.01 -2.61 -3.41
CA GLN A 130 15.45 -2.41 -3.26
C GLN A 130 15.72 -1.06 -2.59
N THR A 131 15.69 -1.03 -1.26
CA THR A 131 15.77 0.23 -0.48
C THR A 131 17.10 0.96 -0.65
N SER A 132 18.18 0.26 -0.98
CA SER A 132 19.50 0.86 -1.24
C SER A 132 19.58 1.65 -2.55
N THR A 133 18.63 1.44 -3.47
CA THR A 133 18.60 2.08 -4.80
C THR A 133 17.53 3.17 -4.88
N ALA A 134 16.98 3.61 -3.75
CA ALA A 134 15.90 4.59 -3.70
C ALA A 134 16.33 5.95 -4.24
N THR A 135 15.45 6.56 -5.03
CA THR A 135 15.58 7.94 -5.54
C THR A 135 14.36 8.76 -5.14
N ASN A 136 14.46 10.09 -5.22
CA ASN A 136 13.39 11.02 -4.82
C ASN A 136 12.86 10.69 -3.41
N ILE A 137 13.77 10.41 -2.50
CA ILE A 137 13.45 9.93 -1.16
C ILE A 137 12.85 11.02 -0.28
N SER A 138 11.95 10.63 0.62
CA SER A 138 11.44 11.47 1.71
C SER A 138 11.50 10.70 3.02
N LYS A 139 11.87 11.42 4.08
CA LYS A 139 11.79 10.96 5.47
C LYS A 139 10.42 11.19 6.10
N SER A 140 9.53 11.87 5.39
CA SER A 140 8.17 12.15 5.87
C SER A 140 7.12 11.72 4.86
N ILE A 141 5.98 11.25 5.37
CA ILE A 141 4.76 11.01 4.60
C ILE A 141 3.63 11.78 5.27
N THR A 142 2.82 12.46 4.46
CA THR A 142 1.56 13.07 4.90
C THR A 142 0.40 12.30 4.29
N LEU A 143 -0.47 11.77 5.14
CA LEU A 143 -1.73 11.15 4.74
C LEU A 143 -2.86 12.14 4.94
N ILE A 144 -3.46 12.59 3.85
CA ILE A 144 -4.63 13.48 3.83
C ILE A 144 -5.88 12.62 4.00
N LEU A 145 -6.74 13.00 4.94
CA LEU A 145 -7.95 12.25 5.28
C LEU A 145 -9.19 12.97 4.80
N LYS A 146 -10.09 12.20 4.19
CA LYS A 146 -11.40 12.65 3.73
C LYS A 146 -12.49 11.70 4.25
N ASN A 147 -13.72 12.16 4.33
CA ASN A 147 -14.88 11.33 4.58
C ASN A 147 -16.01 11.78 3.64
N GLY A 148 -15.98 11.26 2.41
CA GLY A 148 -16.83 11.74 1.35
C GLY A 148 -16.49 13.19 0.97
N ASN A 149 -17.46 14.10 1.13
CA ASN A 149 -17.27 15.53 0.87
C ASN A 149 -16.64 16.28 2.06
N ASP A 150 -16.58 15.67 3.23
CA ASP A 150 -16.03 16.28 4.44
C ASP A 150 -14.52 16.13 4.53
N ASP A 151 -13.86 17.11 5.14
CA ASP A 151 -12.47 17.03 5.50
C ASP A 151 -12.30 16.29 6.84
N GLY A 152 -11.49 15.24 6.84
CA GLY A 152 -11.07 14.54 8.03
C GLY A 152 -11.97 13.39 8.48
N PHE A 153 -11.41 12.63 9.44
CA PHE A 153 -12.08 11.51 10.11
C PHE A 153 -12.46 11.92 11.53
N GLU A 154 -13.62 11.43 12.00
CA GLU A 154 -14.04 11.63 13.40
C GLU A 154 -13.01 11.09 14.38
N ILE A 155 -12.93 11.72 15.56
CA ILE A 155 -12.18 11.18 16.71
C ILE A 155 -13.19 10.65 17.72
N PRO A 156 -13.42 9.32 17.79
CA PRO A 156 -14.37 8.73 18.72
C PRO A 156 -13.84 8.70 20.16
N LYS A 157 -14.74 8.54 21.14
CA LYS A 157 -14.39 8.39 22.57
C LYS A 157 -13.67 7.09 22.91
N SER A 158 -13.71 6.13 22.00
CA SER A 158 -13.03 4.83 22.14
C SER A 158 -12.49 4.37 20.81
N GLU A 159 -11.54 3.47 20.82
CA GLU A 159 -11.00 2.86 19.62
C GLU A 159 -12.11 2.29 18.73
N THR A 160 -12.19 2.72 17.49
CA THR A 160 -13.26 2.33 16.55
C THR A 160 -12.75 2.35 15.12
N VAL A 161 -12.22 1.22 14.67
CA VAL A 161 -11.53 1.07 13.36
C VAL A 161 -12.39 1.55 12.19
N TYR A 162 -13.68 1.19 12.15
CA TYR A 162 -14.58 1.56 11.04
C TYR A 162 -14.95 3.04 11.01
N LYS A 163 -14.74 3.80 12.09
CA LYS A 163 -15.04 5.25 12.14
C LYS A 163 -13.86 6.11 11.71
N ASN A 164 -12.63 5.72 12.01
CA ASN A 164 -11.50 6.61 11.86
C ASN A 164 -10.18 5.96 11.48
N ALA A 165 -10.16 4.66 11.17
CA ALA A 165 -8.92 4.01 10.78
C ALA A 165 -8.32 4.63 9.53
N ALA A 166 -7.09 5.13 9.69
CA ALA A 166 -6.28 5.73 8.63
C ALA A 166 -5.09 4.81 8.31
N ILE A 167 -4.88 4.51 7.03
CA ILE A 167 -3.88 3.53 6.59
C ILE A 167 -2.83 4.23 5.75
N MET A 168 -1.57 4.13 6.16
CA MET A 168 -0.42 4.72 5.47
C MET A 168 0.50 3.62 4.94
N VAL A 169 0.99 3.80 3.71
CA VAL A 169 1.97 2.92 3.07
C VAL A 169 3.35 3.55 3.19
N LEU A 170 4.36 2.76 3.60
CA LEU A 170 5.74 3.21 3.69
C LEU A 170 6.73 2.11 3.30
N SER A 171 7.98 2.48 3.07
CA SER A 171 9.02 1.50 2.75
C SER A 171 9.33 0.62 3.95
N PRO A 172 9.64 -0.67 3.74
CA PRO A 172 10.08 -1.54 4.81
C PRO A 172 11.46 -1.10 5.32
N GLY A 173 11.69 -1.28 6.63
CA GLY A 173 12.95 -0.93 7.25
C GLY A 173 12.90 -1.03 8.77
N THR A 174 14.05 -0.80 9.39
CA THR A 174 14.15 -0.58 10.84
C THR A 174 14.38 0.91 11.05
N TYR A 175 13.48 1.55 11.78
CA TYR A 175 13.49 2.96 12.11
C TYR A 175 13.72 3.11 13.62
N ASN A 176 14.64 4.00 14.02
CA ASN A 176 14.95 4.24 15.42
C ASN A 176 14.11 5.37 16.00
N ASP A 177 13.81 6.37 15.14
CA ASP A 177 12.97 7.51 15.51
C ASP A 177 11.77 7.59 14.59
N PHE A 178 10.59 7.76 15.21
CA PHE A 178 9.33 7.81 14.49
C PHE A 178 8.41 8.84 15.17
N THR A 179 8.18 9.97 14.51
CA THR A 179 7.31 11.03 15.00
C THR A 179 5.99 11.03 14.25
N VAL A 180 4.89 11.18 14.96
CA VAL A 180 3.54 11.28 14.39
C VAL A 180 2.92 12.62 14.81
N GLU A 181 2.45 13.37 13.82
CA GLU A 181 1.74 14.64 13.98
C GLU A 181 0.31 14.49 13.41
N TYR A 182 -0.67 15.04 14.13
CA TYR A 182 -2.09 15.03 13.75
C TYR A 182 -2.59 16.44 13.46
#